data_7fe5aa70a86d7c3be167eede862757a1
#
_entry.id   7fe5aa70a86d7c3be167eede862757a1
#
_cell.length_a   1.000
_cell.length_b   1.000
_cell.length_c   1.000
_cell.angle_alpha   90.00
_cell.angle_beta   90.00
_cell.angle_gamma   90.00
#
_symmetry.space_group_name_H-M   'P 1'
#
loop_
_entity.id
_entity.type
_entity.pdbx_description
1 polymer ?
#
loop_
_entity_poly.entity_id
_entity_poly.type
_entity_poly.pdbx_seq_one_letter_code
_entity_poly.pdbx_strand_id
1 'polypeptide(L)'
;MKKLFLLLVASTILFACGKPTLTVHPEWVYNATIYEVNTRQFTPEGTFNAFAAHLPRLKELGVGILWLMPVQPIGEKDRKGTLGSYYSIKNYTEVNSEFGSMDDLKSVVKQAHDLGLKVILDWVPNHTSRDHTWVTEHSDWYKRDSLGNPIIMYDWTDIAPLDYDKIEMRTAMIDAMMFWVREADIDGFRCDVAYEVPTDFWKTAKDSLKRLKSDIFMLAEAEKPELNESVFDAYYAWDFHHKMNLVAQGKENVDSLRLSLKRMNDRFSPNAIPMYFTSNHDENSWNGTEFERMGEAAKTFAVLTYMLPGIPLIYSGQEVGLNRRLQFFEKDSISWMDNGGFTDLYTSLNAFKKANKALLSQEQDGKMTEIVNDNPASVFSFKRVNEGNEIVCVFNLSKESVKVAFNDEVPGAGFTAFPHAGTATSAKEMELAPWEYRIFAKTS
;
A
#
# COMPACT_ATOMS: atom_id res chain seq x y z
N MET A 1 -41.69 67.86 -13.87
CA MET A 1 -41.06 66.73 -14.53
C MET A 1 -39.89 66.26 -13.67
N LYS A 2 -40.14 65.24 -12.82
CA LYS A 2 -39.09 64.64 -11.94
C LYS A 2 -38.53 63.42 -12.64
N LYS A 3 -37.24 63.45 -12.98
CA LYS A 3 -36.53 62.30 -13.53
C LYS A 3 -36.09 61.37 -12.39
N LEU A 4 -36.57 60.15 -12.42
CA LEU A 4 -36.21 59.10 -11.52
C LEU A 4 -34.99 58.39 -12.07
N PHE A 5 -33.85 58.40 -11.35
CA PHE A 5 -32.62 57.65 -11.68
C PHE A 5 -32.72 56.32 -10.98
N LEU A 6 -32.82 55.22 -11.75
CA LEU A 6 -32.70 53.87 -11.25
C LEU A 6 -31.21 53.50 -11.20
N LEU A 7 -30.67 53.30 -10.02
CA LEU A 7 -29.34 52.72 -9.84
C LEU A 7 -29.47 51.18 -9.89
N LEU A 8 -28.93 50.53 -10.93
CA LEU A 8 -28.76 49.11 -11.01
C LEU A 8 -27.48 48.75 -10.22
N VAL A 9 -27.65 48.12 -9.06
CA VAL A 9 -26.52 47.51 -8.32
C VAL A 9 -26.28 46.11 -8.90
N ALA A 10 -25.27 45.93 -9.70
CA ALA A 10 -24.82 44.62 -10.15
C ALA A 10 -24.01 43.96 -9.04
N SER A 11 -24.60 43.01 -8.36
CA SER A 11 -23.89 42.13 -7.40
C SER A 11 -23.04 41.13 -8.17
N THR A 12 -21.76 41.37 -8.29
CA THR A 12 -20.76 40.39 -8.75
C THR A 12 -20.56 39.33 -7.63
N ILE A 13 -21.15 38.18 -7.82
CA ILE A 13 -20.83 36.99 -6.99
C ILE A 13 -19.45 36.53 -7.45
N LEU A 14 -18.43 36.88 -6.69
CA LEU A 14 -17.10 36.27 -6.79
C LEU A 14 -17.19 34.83 -6.29
N PHE A 15 -17.27 33.86 -7.20
CA PHE A 15 -16.96 32.49 -6.88
C PHE A 15 -15.46 32.45 -6.50
N ALA A 16 -15.18 32.48 -5.22
CA ALA A 16 -13.85 32.10 -4.73
C ALA A 16 -13.64 30.62 -5.04
N CYS A 17 -12.93 30.36 -6.14
CA CYS A 17 -12.35 29.06 -6.39
C CYS A 17 -11.29 28.82 -5.29
N GLY A 18 -11.69 28.27 -4.14
CA GLY A 18 -10.77 27.84 -3.11
C GLY A 18 -9.82 26.80 -3.73
N LYS A 19 -8.52 27.02 -3.62
CA LYS A 19 -7.56 25.98 -3.95
C LYS A 19 -7.95 24.73 -3.14
N PRO A 20 -7.97 23.55 -3.75
CA PRO A 20 -8.24 22.32 -3.00
C PRO A 20 -7.24 22.26 -1.84
N THR A 21 -7.74 22.11 -0.62
CA THR A 21 -6.89 21.85 0.55
C THR A 21 -6.27 20.48 0.35
N LEU A 22 -4.95 20.44 0.11
CA LEU A 22 -4.21 19.20 0.00
C LEU A 22 -4.38 18.38 1.29
N THR A 23 -4.55 17.08 1.16
CA THR A 23 -4.59 16.15 2.29
C THR A 23 -3.28 16.25 3.08
N VAL A 24 -3.37 16.53 4.37
CA VAL A 24 -2.22 16.49 5.27
C VAL A 24 -2.13 15.07 5.82
N HIS A 25 -1.06 14.37 5.47
CA HIS A 25 -0.81 13.01 5.94
C HIS A 25 -0.17 13.01 7.33
N PRO A 26 -0.32 11.93 8.11
CA PRO A 26 0.46 11.74 9.32
C PRO A 26 1.97 11.77 9.01
N GLU A 27 2.75 12.51 9.78
CA GLU A 27 4.18 12.70 9.52
C GLU A 27 4.96 11.38 9.48
N TRP A 28 4.56 10.41 10.31
CA TRP A 28 5.18 9.10 10.38
C TRP A 28 5.05 8.24 9.10
N VAL A 29 4.15 8.62 8.17
CA VAL A 29 3.91 7.90 6.91
C VAL A 29 5.05 8.12 5.91
N TYR A 30 5.63 9.31 5.86
CA TYR A 30 6.55 9.71 4.79
C TYR A 30 7.81 8.86 4.70
N ASN A 31 8.28 8.33 5.83
CA ASN A 31 9.48 7.48 5.89
C ASN A 31 9.18 6.01 6.23
N ALA A 32 7.93 5.60 6.14
CA ALA A 32 7.51 4.26 6.50
C ALA A 32 7.65 3.25 5.35
N THR A 33 7.76 1.99 5.72
CA THR A 33 7.51 0.80 4.91
C THR A 33 6.35 0.07 5.54
N ILE A 34 5.38 -0.38 4.73
CA ILE A 34 4.27 -1.20 5.19
C ILE A 34 4.70 -2.67 5.18
N TYR A 35 4.33 -3.38 6.22
CA TYR A 35 4.46 -4.83 6.31
C TYR A 35 3.07 -5.45 6.47
N GLU A 36 2.64 -6.21 5.48
CA GLU A 36 1.34 -6.88 5.47
C GLU A 36 1.43 -8.20 6.23
N VAL A 37 0.61 -8.34 7.27
CA VAL A 37 0.60 -9.48 8.18
C VAL A 37 -0.59 -10.38 7.89
N ASN A 38 -0.31 -11.59 7.40
CA ASN A 38 -1.29 -12.65 7.32
C ASN A 38 -1.26 -13.46 8.63
N THR A 39 -2.06 -13.05 9.63
CA THR A 39 -2.03 -13.63 10.97
C THR A 39 -2.23 -15.16 10.97
N ARG A 40 -3.18 -15.68 10.17
CA ARG A 40 -3.47 -17.12 10.07
C ARG A 40 -2.25 -17.91 9.61
N GLN A 41 -1.46 -17.36 8.68
CA GLN A 41 -0.36 -18.06 8.02
C GLN A 41 1.01 -17.70 8.61
N PHE A 42 1.08 -16.71 9.51
CA PHE A 42 2.34 -16.17 9.99
C PHE A 42 3.15 -17.19 10.82
N THR A 43 2.46 -17.95 11.66
CA THR A 43 3.06 -19.02 12.49
C THR A 43 2.25 -20.30 12.38
N PRO A 44 2.79 -21.45 12.81
CA PRO A 44 2.01 -22.68 12.89
C PRO A 44 0.74 -22.53 13.73
N GLU A 45 0.76 -21.75 14.81
CA GLU A 45 -0.40 -21.46 15.65
C GLU A 45 -1.40 -20.55 14.95
N GLY A 46 -0.91 -19.52 14.22
CA GLY A 46 -1.72 -18.53 13.53
C GLY A 46 -2.47 -17.59 14.47
N THR A 47 -1.88 -17.28 15.63
CA THR A 47 -2.50 -16.47 16.67
C THR A 47 -1.77 -15.15 16.89
N PHE A 48 -2.46 -14.16 17.49
CA PHE A 48 -1.87 -12.88 17.86
C PHE A 48 -0.68 -13.03 18.80
N ASN A 49 -0.79 -13.93 19.79
CA ASN A 49 0.28 -14.16 20.76
C ASN A 49 1.53 -14.77 20.09
N ALA A 50 1.34 -15.69 19.15
CA ALA A 50 2.45 -16.25 18.39
C ALA A 50 3.07 -15.19 17.44
N PHE A 51 2.24 -14.36 16.80
CA PHE A 51 2.71 -13.23 15.97
C PHE A 51 3.49 -12.21 16.81
N ALA A 52 3.02 -11.87 18.03
CA ALA A 52 3.67 -10.89 18.89
C ALA A 52 5.14 -11.21 19.17
N ALA A 53 5.51 -12.49 19.24
CA ALA A 53 6.89 -12.91 19.41
C ALA A 53 7.82 -12.49 18.26
N HIS A 54 7.27 -12.16 17.10
CA HIS A 54 8.01 -11.69 15.93
C HIS A 54 8.13 -10.16 15.83
N LEU A 55 7.45 -9.38 16.68
CA LEU A 55 7.51 -7.91 16.65
C LEU A 55 8.93 -7.35 16.77
N PRO A 56 9.82 -7.89 17.67
CA PRO A 56 11.21 -7.44 17.71
C PRO A 56 11.95 -7.64 16.39
N ARG A 57 11.78 -8.80 15.73
CA ARG A 57 12.36 -9.08 14.41
C ARG A 57 11.87 -8.10 13.35
N LEU A 58 10.58 -7.77 13.33
CA LEU A 58 10.01 -6.80 12.39
C LEU A 58 10.52 -5.38 12.65
N LYS A 59 10.77 -5.02 13.93
CA LYS A 59 11.46 -3.78 14.28
C LYS A 59 12.89 -3.76 13.75
N GLU A 60 13.64 -4.86 13.88
CA GLU A 60 15.00 -5.02 13.35
C GLU A 60 15.01 -4.99 11.82
N LEU A 61 14.04 -5.62 11.17
CA LEU A 61 13.83 -5.52 9.72
C LEU A 61 13.64 -4.07 9.27
N GLY A 62 13.18 -3.21 10.17
CA GLY A 62 13.09 -1.77 9.94
C GLY A 62 11.77 -1.29 9.35
N VAL A 63 10.70 -2.09 9.34
CA VAL A 63 9.37 -1.64 8.91
C VAL A 63 8.79 -0.57 9.84
N GLY A 64 7.80 0.17 9.39
CA GLY A 64 7.17 1.24 10.16
C GLY A 64 5.70 0.98 10.46
N ILE A 65 5.00 0.32 9.57
CA ILE A 65 3.56 0.08 9.64
C ILE A 65 3.30 -1.42 9.52
N LEU A 66 2.56 -1.97 10.48
CA LEU A 66 2.00 -3.32 10.40
C LEU A 66 0.56 -3.22 9.90
N TRP A 67 0.28 -3.76 8.73
CA TRP A 67 -1.07 -3.92 8.23
C TRP A 67 -1.54 -5.34 8.53
N LEU A 68 -2.42 -5.51 9.52
CA LEU A 68 -3.04 -6.78 9.82
C LEU A 68 -4.18 -7.04 8.83
N MET A 69 -4.12 -8.15 8.09
CA MET A 69 -5.26 -8.65 7.31
C MET A 69 -6.49 -8.82 8.20
N PRO A 70 -7.72 -8.96 7.65
CA PRO A 70 -8.94 -8.90 8.46
C PRO A 70 -8.88 -9.79 9.71
N VAL A 71 -9.16 -9.18 10.85
CA VAL A 71 -9.08 -9.82 12.18
C VAL A 71 -10.43 -10.29 12.71
N GLN A 72 -11.51 -9.99 11.98
CA GLN A 72 -12.89 -10.26 12.36
C GLN A 72 -13.27 -11.74 12.13
N PRO A 73 -14.33 -12.23 12.80
CA PRO A 73 -14.88 -13.55 12.55
C PRO A 73 -15.33 -13.73 11.10
N ILE A 74 -15.11 -14.92 10.57
CA ILE A 74 -15.41 -15.28 9.18
C ILE A 74 -16.77 -15.97 9.09
N GLY A 75 -17.57 -15.63 8.06
CA GLY A 75 -18.84 -16.27 7.78
C GLY A 75 -18.74 -17.79 7.59
N GLU A 76 -19.81 -18.49 7.92
CA GLU A 76 -19.91 -19.95 7.76
C GLU A 76 -20.82 -20.33 6.60
N LYS A 77 -21.82 -19.47 6.30
CA LYS A 77 -22.76 -19.72 5.22
C LYS A 77 -22.08 -19.52 3.86
N ASP A 78 -22.15 -20.54 3.03
CA ASP A 78 -21.55 -20.58 1.68
C ASP A 78 -20.01 -20.40 1.70
N ARG A 79 -19.37 -20.75 2.82
CA ARG A 79 -17.93 -20.62 3.06
C ARG A 79 -17.11 -21.35 2.00
N LYS A 80 -16.10 -20.70 1.48
CA LYS A 80 -15.11 -21.27 0.57
C LYS A 80 -13.99 -21.94 1.37
N GLY A 81 -13.60 -23.16 0.99
CA GLY A 81 -12.59 -23.96 1.71
C GLY A 81 -13.00 -24.30 3.15
N THR A 82 -12.04 -24.71 3.97
CA THR A 82 -12.32 -25.15 5.35
C THR A 82 -12.47 -23.96 6.31
N LEU A 83 -11.59 -22.97 6.19
CA LEU A 83 -11.53 -21.82 7.12
C LEU A 83 -12.16 -20.55 6.57
N GLY A 84 -12.50 -20.50 5.28
CA GLY A 84 -13.15 -19.37 4.65
C GLY A 84 -12.23 -18.20 4.31
N SER A 85 -12.83 -17.22 3.62
CA SER A 85 -12.18 -15.98 3.26
C SER A 85 -12.09 -15.03 4.45
N TYR A 86 -10.93 -14.45 4.70
CA TYR A 86 -10.75 -13.35 5.67
C TYR A 86 -11.69 -12.18 5.39
N TYR A 87 -12.10 -12.00 4.13
CA TYR A 87 -12.95 -10.89 3.66
C TYR A 87 -14.45 -11.20 3.75
N SER A 88 -14.85 -12.37 4.21
CA SER A 88 -16.26 -12.72 4.50
C SER A 88 -16.58 -12.41 5.97
N ILE A 89 -16.78 -11.11 6.29
CA ILE A 89 -16.90 -10.59 7.66
C ILE A 89 -18.24 -10.99 8.28
N LYS A 90 -18.20 -11.74 9.40
CA LYS A 90 -19.39 -12.16 10.16
C LYS A 90 -19.83 -11.18 11.24
N ASN A 91 -18.88 -10.44 11.82
CA ASN A 91 -19.15 -9.36 12.79
C ASN A 91 -18.01 -8.33 12.74
N TYR A 92 -18.36 -7.08 12.55
CA TYR A 92 -17.38 -5.99 12.42
C TYR A 92 -16.69 -5.59 13.72
N THR A 93 -17.23 -5.94 14.88
CA THR A 93 -16.73 -5.48 16.19
C THR A 93 -16.22 -6.62 17.08
N GLU A 94 -16.02 -7.80 16.51
CA GLU A 94 -15.46 -8.95 17.20
C GLU A 94 -14.13 -9.37 16.58
N VAL A 95 -13.30 -10.05 17.40
CA VAL A 95 -12.07 -10.70 16.97
C VAL A 95 -12.37 -12.15 16.61
N ASN A 96 -11.78 -12.63 15.52
CA ASN A 96 -11.83 -14.06 15.18
C ASN A 96 -11.13 -14.89 16.25
N SER A 97 -11.88 -15.80 16.87
CA SER A 97 -11.37 -16.67 17.94
C SER A 97 -10.21 -17.59 17.51
N GLU A 98 -10.04 -17.83 16.20
CA GLU A 98 -8.85 -18.51 15.65
C GLU A 98 -7.56 -17.74 15.94
N PHE A 99 -7.61 -16.41 15.99
CA PHE A 99 -6.45 -15.55 16.22
C PHE A 99 -6.22 -15.25 17.70
N GLY A 100 -7.24 -15.39 18.53
CA GLY A 100 -7.22 -15.06 19.95
C GLY A 100 -8.40 -14.21 20.38
N SER A 101 -8.18 -13.39 21.41
CA SER A 101 -9.19 -12.49 21.98
C SER A 101 -8.92 -11.02 21.62
N MET A 102 -9.85 -10.13 21.95
CA MET A 102 -9.65 -8.69 21.87
C MET A 102 -8.47 -8.23 22.75
N ASP A 103 -8.27 -8.83 23.91
CA ASP A 103 -7.16 -8.49 24.80
C ASP A 103 -5.81 -8.92 24.19
N ASP A 104 -5.77 -10.06 23.47
CA ASP A 104 -4.58 -10.46 22.73
C ASP A 104 -4.23 -9.48 21.60
N LEU A 105 -5.22 -9.01 20.84
CA LEU A 105 -5.02 -7.98 19.82
C LEU A 105 -4.55 -6.66 20.43
N LYS A 106 -5.20 -6.19 21.51
CA LYS A 106 -4.76 -4.99 22.27
C LYS A 106 -3.31 -5.12 22.73
N SER A 107 -2.92 -6.32 23.17
CA SER A 107 -1.54 -6.61 23.57
C SER A 107 -0.57 -6.50 22.40
N VAL A 108 -0.92 -7.03 21.22
CA VAL A 108 -0.10 -6.87 19.98
C VAL A 108 0.07 -5.41 19.62
N VAL A 109 -1.03 -4.63 19.59
CA VAL A 109 -0.99 -3.21 19.24
C VAL A 109 -0.11 -2.45 20.22
N LYS A 110 -0.28 -2.68 21.55
CA LYS A 110 0.54 -2.05 22.55
C LYS A 110 2.03 -2.37 22.41
N GLN A 111 2.37 -3.65 22.21
CA GLN A 111 3.76 -4.09 22.01
C GLN A 111 4.37 -3.48 20.75
N ALA A 112 3.59 -3.38 19.66
CA ALA A 112 4.01 -2.72 18.43
C ALA A 112 4.29 -1.23 18.68
N HIS A 113 3.41 -0.53 19.39
CA HIS A 113 3.61 0.88 19.77
C HIS A 113 4.84 1.08 20.69
N ASP A 114 5.05 0.20 21.65
CA ASP A 114 6.23 0.23 22.53
C ASP A 114 7.55 0.10 21.73
N LEU A 115 7.51 -0.57 20.58
CA LEU A 115 8.62 -0.68 19.62
C LEU A 115 8.66 0.47 18.60
N GLY A 116 7.69 1.40 18.64
CA GLY A 116 7.55 2.51 17.68
C GLY A 116 7.05 2.09 16.31
N LEU A 117 6.32 0.97 16.22
CA LEU A 117 5.61 0.52 15.05
C LEU A 117 4.17 1.05 15.08
N LYS A 118 3.60 1.34 13.93
CA LYS A 118 2.19 1.67 13.75
C LYS A 118 1.40 0.44 13.33
N VAL A 119 0.13 0.37 13.72
CA VAL A 119 -0.75 -0.77 13.39
C VAL A 119 -2.00 -0.28 12.68
N ILE A 120 -2.26 -0.81 11.47
CA ILE A 120 -3.49 -0.59 10.75
C ILE A 120 -4.22 -1.91 10.53
N LEU A 121 -5.55 -1.85 10.50
CA LEU A 121 -6.40 -3.01 10.21
C LEU A 121 -6.89 -2.99 8.77
N ASP A 122 -7.02 -4.17 8.19
CA ASP A 122 -7.79 -4.35 6.97
C ASP A 122 -9.27 -4.14 7.26
N TRP A 123 -9.94 -3.35 6.43
CA TRP A 123 -11.34 -3.02 6.60
C TRP A 123 -12.12 -3.35 5.34
N VAL A 124 -13.15 -4.19 5.48
CA VAL A 124 -13.96 -4.70 4.38
C VAL A 124 -15.33 -4.03 4.36
N PRO A 125 -15.48 -2.85 3.73
CA PRO A 125 -16.72 -2.09 3.83
C PRO A 125 -17.75 -2.42 2.75
N ASN A 126 -17.33 -3.01 1.63
CA ASN A 126 -18.20 -3.22 0.47
C ASN A 126 -19.27 -4.30 0.71
N HIS A 127 -18.98 -5.27 1.57
CA HIS A 127 -19.84 -6.44 1.79
C HIS A 127 -19.64 -7.06 3.17
N THR A 128 -20.56 -7.92 3.58
CA THR A 128 -20.44 -8.80 4.75
C THR A 128 -20.46 -10.26 4.30
N SER A 129 -20.27 -11.19 5.24
CA SER A 129 -20.67 -12.58 5.03
C SER A 129 -22.18 -12.71 4.85
N ARG A 130 -22.64 -13.85 4.33
CA ARG A 130 -24.08 -14.13 4.13
C ARG A 130 -24.84 -14.47 5.42
N ASP A 131 -24.13 -14.69 6.51
CA ASP A 131 -24.65 -14.97 7.85
C ASP A 131 -24.32 -13.88 8.89
N HIS A 132 -23.92 -12.68 8.42
CA HIS A 132 -23.84 -11.50 9.27
C HIS A 132 -25.23 -11.14 9.82
N THR A 133 -25.30 -10.70 11.08
CA THR A 133 -26.60 -10.40 11.72
C THR A 133 -27.40 -9.36 10.94
N TRP A 134 -26.75 -8.37 10.34
CA TRP A 134 -27.40 -7.35 9.51
C TRP A 134 -28.20 -7.94 8.33
N VAL A 135 -27.84 -9.12 7.80
CA VAL A 135 -28.59 -9.76 6.69
C VAL A 135 -30.03 -10.06 7.07
N THR A 136 -30.26 -10.38 8.36
CA THR A 136 -31.59 -10.71 8.91
C THR A 136 -32.25 -9.53 9.62
N GLU A 137 -31.47 -8.75 10.39
CA GLU A 137 -31.97 -7.63 11.21
C GLU A 137 -32.24 -6.37 10.37
N HIS A 138 -31.44 -6.15 9.32
CA HIS A 138 -31.47 -4.99 8.44
C HIS A 138 -31.40 -5.42 6.98
N SER A 139 -32.35 -6.25 6.57
CA SER A 139 -32.34 -6.86 5.25
C SER A 139 -32.34 -5.86 4.08
N ASP A 140 -32.81 -4.65 4.30
CA ASP A 140 -32.81 -3.53 3.36
C ASP A 140 -31.46 -2.81 3.23
N TRP A 141 -30.47 -3.14 4.06
CA TRP A 141 -29.10 -2.62 3.95
C TRP A 141 -28.27 -3.30 2.86
N TYR A 142 -28.84 -4.28 2.17
CA TYR A 142 -28.13 -5.08 1.17
C TYR A 142 -28.69 -4.88 -0.24
N LYS A 143 -27.80 -4.88 -1.22
CA LYS A 143 -28.19 -4.95 -2.63
C LYS A 143 -28.85 -6.30 -2.90
N ARG A 144 -30.09 -6.30 -3.43
CA ARG A 144 -30.91 -7.51 -3.61
C ARG A 144 -31.36 -7.65 -5.04
N ASP A 145 -31.55 -8.91 -5.46
CA ASP A 145 -32.18 -9.28 -6.72
C ASP A 145 -33.74 -9.13 -6.64
N SER A 146 -34.41 -9.41 -7.76
CA SER A 146 -35.87 -9.33 -7.85
C SER A 146 -36.61 -10.35 -6.97
N LEU A 147 -35.90 -11.38 -6.47
CA LEU A 147 -36.44 -12.40 -5.56
C LEU A 147 -36.16 -12.06 -4.09
N GLY A 148 -35.48 -10.94 -3.82
CA GLY A 148 -35.14 -10.50 -2.48
C GLY A 148 -33.92 -11.16 -1.88
N ASN A 149 -33.11 -11.89 -2.66
CA ASN A 149 -31.83 -12.43 -2.19
C ASN A 149 -30.71 -11.41 -2.35
N PRO A 150 -29.71 -11.37 -1.45
CA PRO A 150 -28.48 -10.59 -1.72
C PRO A 150 -27.88 -11.00 -3.05
N ILE A 151 -27.56 -10.01 -3.90
CA ILE A 151 -26.94 -10.28 -5.21
C ILE A 151 -25.56 -10.94 -5.04
N ILE A 152 -25.08 -11.59 -6.07
CA ILE A 152 -23.71 -12.09 -6.16
C ILE A 152 -22.91 -11.08 -6.99
N MET A 153 -21.82 -10.59 -6.43
CA MET A 153 -20.85 -9.75 -7.14
C MET A 153 -19.68 -10.62 -7.59
N TYR A 154 -19.30 -10.51 -8.85
CA TYR A 154 -18.23 -11.33 -9.43
C TYR A 154 -18.47 -12.82 -9.19
N ASP A 155 -17.49 -13.57 -8.70
CA ASP A 155 -17.57 -14.97 -8.26
C ASP A 155 -17.60 -15.13 -6.72
N TRP A 156 -17.89 -14.03 -5.97
CA TRP A 156 -17.88 -13.98 -4.51
C TRP A 156 -19.21 -14.49 -3.93
N THR A 157 -19.35 -15.81 -3.91
CA THR A 157 -20.61 -16.47 -3.50
C THR A 157 -20.83 -16.48 -2.00
N ASP A 158 -19.79 -16.25 -1.21
CA ASP A 158 -19.75 -16.28 0.26
C ASP A 158 -20.03 -14.93 0.93
N ILE A 159 -20.31 -13.88 0.13
CA ILE A 159 -20.56 -12.52 0.63
C ILE A 159 -21.93 -11.97 0.21
N ALA A 160 -22.35 -10.91 0.90
CA ALA A 160 -23.54 -10.12 0.63
C ALA A 160 -23.17 -8.63 0.53
N PRO A 161 -23.34 -7.98 -0.64
CA PRO A 161 -22.94 -6.60 -0.85
C PRO A 161 -23.90 -5.63 -0.16
N LEU A 162 -23.31 -4.59 0.47
CA LEU A 162 -24.01 -3.54 1.18
C LEU A 162 -24.57 -2.47 0.23
N ASP A 163 -25.69 -1.87 0.62
CA ASP A 163 -26.33 -0.77 -0.09
C ASP A 163 -25.99 0.57 0.59
N TYR A 164 -25.10 1.32 -0.03
CA TYR A 164 -24.64 2.62 0.49
C TYR A 164 -25.65 3.77 0.34
N ASP A 165 -26.83 3.53 -0.23
CA ASP A 165 -27.93 4.51 -0.19
C ASP A 165 -28.63 4.53 1.16
N LYS A 166 -28.36 3.57 2.05
CA LYS A 166 -28.91 3.45 3.41
C LYS A 166 -28.05 4.20 4.43
N ILE A 167 -28.59 5.29 4.96
CA ILE A 167 -27.86 6.16 5.90
C ILE A 167 -27.57 5.45 7.23
N GLU A 168 -28.50 4.65 7.72
CA GLU A 168 -28.36 3.88 8.96
C GLU A 168 -27.21 2.86 8.83
N MET A 169 -27.10 2.19 7.69
CA MET A 169 -26.00 1.28 7.39
C MET A 169 -24.66 2.02 7.38
N ARG A 170 -24.60 3.19 6.70
CA ARG A 170 -23.37 4.03 6.70
C ARG A 170 -22.96 4.42 8.12
N THR A 171 -23.91 4.79 8.96
CA THR A 171 -23.66 5.16 10.36
C THR A 171 -23.11 3.97 11.13
N ALA A 172 -23.74 2.79 11.04
CA ALA A 172 -23.29 1.58 11.70
C ALA A 172 -21.87 1.16 11.23
N MET A 173 -21.55 1.31 9.94
CA MET A 173 -20.23 1.03 9.39
C MET A 173 -19.17 1.98 9.97
N ILE A 174 -19.47 3.28 10.07
CA ILE A 174 -18.56 4.26 10.68
C ILE A 174 -18.36 3.97 12.17
N ASP A 175 -19.42 3.64 12.90
CA ASP A 175 -19.34 3.31 14.32
C ASP A 175 -18.47 2.07 14.56
N ALA A 176 -18.56 1.06 13.66
CA ALA A 176 -17.71 -0.11 13.70
C ALA A 176 -16.22 0.23 13.43
N MET A 177 -15.91 1.15 12.51
CA MET A 177 -14.55 1.65 12.33
C MET A 177 -14.04 2.37 13.58
N MET A 178 -14.88 3.27 14.14
CA MET A 178 -14.56 4.02 15.36
C MET A 178 -14.35 3.12 16.57
N PHE A 179 -15.04 1.98 16.63
CA PHE A 179 -14.88 0.97 17.69
C PHE A 179 -13.41 0.49 17.76
N TRP A 180 -12.78 0.13 16.64
CA TRP A 180 -11.39 -0.37 16.63
C TRP A 180 -10.39 0.70 17.06
N VAL A 181 -10.60 1.95 16.68
CA VAL A 181 -9.74 3.06 17.13
C VAL A 181 -9.84 3.26 18.64
N ARG A 182 -11.06 3.17 19.21
CA ARG A 182 -11.28 3.34 20.66
C ARG A 182 -10.77 2.16 21.47
N GLU A 183 -11.08 0.95 21.01
CA GLU A 183 -10.85 -0.26 21.80
C GLU A 183 -9.42 -0.81 21.63
N ALA A 184 -8.88 -0.76 20.44
CA ALA A 184 -7.58 -1.37 20.15
C ALA A 184 -6.47 -0.33 19.88
N ASP A 185 -6.79 0.98 19.92
CA ASP A 185 -5.84 2.09 19.68
C ASP A 185 -5.07 1.98 18.35
N ILE A 186 -5.69 1.40 17.32
CA ILE A 186 -5.06 1.27 16.00
C ILE A 186 -4.80 2.64 15.36
N ASP A 187 -3.84 2.68 14.41
CA ASP A 187 -3.39 3.91 13.77
C ASP A 187 -4.01 4.16 12.39
N GLY A 188 -4.84 3.25 11.90
CA GLY A 188 -5.48 3.42 10.60
C GLY A 188 -6.10 2.18 10.02
N PHE A 189 -6.42 2.30 8.72
CA PHE A 189 -7.06 1.23 7.97
C PHE A 189 -6.48 1.10 6.56
N ARG A 190 -6.36 -0.14 6.07
CA ARG A 190 -6.37 -0.46 4.66
C ARG A 190 -7.79 -0.81 4.29
N CYS A 191 -8.36 -0.13 3.32
CA CYS A 191 -9.77 -0.28 2.96
C CYS A 191 -9.91 -1.12 1.68
N ASP A 192 -10.48 -2.30 1.86
CA ASP A 192 -10.75 -3.30 0.83
C ASP A 192 -11.75 -2.77 -0.20
N VAL A 193 -11.49 -3.01 -1.49
CA VAL A 193 -12.36 -2.62 -2.61
C VAL A 193 -12.89 -1.18 -2.47
N ALA A 194 -12.03 -0.25 -2.04
CA ALA A 194 -12.41 1.12 -1.69
C ALA A 194 -13.07 1.88 -2.85
N TYR A 195 -12.84 1.48 -4.09
CA TYR A 195 -13.39 2.09 -5.30
C TYR A 195 -14.89 1.81 -5.51
N GLU A 196 -15.44 0.76 -4.90
CA GLU A 196 -16.87 0.41 -4.96
C GLU A 196 -17.71 1.17 -3.90
N VAL A 197 -17.06 1.81 -2.93
CA VAL A 197 -17.71 2.54 -1.84
C VAL A 197 -17.73 4.05 -2.15
N PRO A 198 -18.85 4.75 -1.94
CA PRO A 198 -18.99 6.16 -2.30
C PRO A 198 -17.99 7.08 -1.59
N THR A 199 -17.43 8.03 -2.32
CA THR A 199 -16.41 8.97 -1.81
C THR A 199 -16.95 9.84 -0.65
N ASP A 200 -18.21 10.21 -0.66
CA ASP A 200 -18.87 11.00 0.41
C ASP A 200 -18.98 10.22 1.73
N PHE A 201 -19.21 8.89 1.66
CA PHE A 201 -19.11 8.02 2.83
C PHE A 201 -17.69 8.07 3.42
N TRP A 202 -16.68 7.89 2.58
CA TRP A 202 -15.29 7.90 3.02
C TRP A 202 -14.88 9.24 3.67
N LYS A 203 -15.36 10.37 3.15
CA LYS A 203 -15.15 11.69 3.78
C LYS A 203 -15.73 11.72 5.20
N THR A 204 -16.97 11.30 5.35
CA THR A 204 -17.65 11.27 6.65
C THR A 204 -16.95 10.32 7.63
N ALA A 205 -16.52 9.15 7.15
CA ALA A 205 -15.76 8.18 7.93
C ALA A 205 -14.42 8.76 8.42
N LYS A 206 -13.59 9.32 7.50
CA LYS A 206 -12.31 9.93 7.86
C LYS A 206 -12.46 11.08 8.86
N ASP A 207 -13.46 11.95 8.67
CA ASP A 207 -13.73 13.05 9.59
C ASP A 207 -14.12 12.54 10.98
N SER A 208 -14.87 11.44 11.06
CA SER A 208 -15.24 10.81 12.32
C SER A 208 -14.04 10.16 13.03
N LEU A 209 -13.20 9.48 12.27
CA LEU A 209 -11.97 8.87 12.77
C LEU A 209 -10.96 9.91 13.24
N LYS A 210 -10.77 11.00 12.48
CA LYS A 210 -9.87 12.10 12.88
C LYS A 210 -10.27 12.81 14.16
N ARG A 211 -11.55 12.81 14.52
CA ARG A 211 -11.99 13.32 15.84
C ARG A 211 -11.54 12.45 17.01
N LEU A 212 -11.29 11.16 16.77
CA LEU A 212 -10.74 10.24 17.78
C LEU A 212 -9.23 10.24 17.80
N LYS A 213 -8.61 10.19 16.61
CA LYS A 213 -7.15 10.10 16.44
C LYS A 213 -6.77 10.97 15.23
N SER A 214 -6.19 12.14 15.49
CA SER A 214 -5.95 13.17 14.46
C SER A 214 -4.99 12.73 13.37
N ASP A 215 -4.09 11.80 13.67
CA ASP A 215 -3.08 11.23 12.79
C ASP A 215 -3.45 9.84 12.23
N ILE A 216 -4.77 9.57 12.11
CA ILE A 216 -5.29 8.33 11.51
C ILE A 216 -4.86 8.22 10.05
N PHE A 217 -4.35 7.06 9.65
CA PHE A 217 -3.90 6.76 8.29
C PHE A 217 -4.93 5.93 7.52
N MET A 218 -5.12 6.24 6.24
CA MET A 218 -6.06 5.55 5.36
C MET A 218 -5.37 5.14 4.07
N LEU A 219 -5.30 3.83 3.80
CA LEU A 219 -4.80 3.24 2.55
C LEU A 219 -5.97 2.69 1.74
N ALA A 220 -6.14 3.17 0.51
CA ALA A 220 -7.18 2.66 -0.39
C ALA A 220 -6.66 1.48 -1.24
N GLU A 221 -7.38 0.36 -1.22
CA GLU A 221 -7.26 -0.58 -2.33
C GLU A 221 -8.04 -0.04 -3.52
N ALA A 222 -7.43 0.88 -4.21
CA ALA A 222 -7.98 1.55 -5.39
C ALA A 222 -6.86 2.30 -6.10
N GLU A 223 -7.04 2.53 -7.39
CA GLU A 223 -6.26 3.48 -8.19
C GLU A 223 -7.19 4.55 -8.78
N LYS A 224 -7.87 5.26 -7.88
CA LYS A 224 -8.93 6.24 -8.19
C LYS A 224 -8.59 7.61 -7.59
N PRO A 225 -8.23 8.62 -8.41
CA PRO A 225 -7.75 9.92 -7.93
C PRO A 225 -8.69 10.62 -6.95
N GLU A 226 -10.00 10.56 -7.16
CA GLU A 226 -11.00 11.25 -6.35
C GLU A 226 -10.99 10.81 -4.87
N LEU A 227 -10.52 9.58 -4.60
CA LEU A 227 -10.37 9.07 -3.24
C LEU A 227 -9.18 9.72 -2.53
N ASN A 228 -8.12 10.07 -3.24
CA ASN A 228 -6.90 10.64 -2.67
C ASN A 228 -6.91 12.17 -2.59
N GLU A 229 -7.85 12.85 -3.26
CA GLU A 229 -7.95 14.32 -3.18
C GLU A 229 -8.26 14.82 -1.76
N SER A 230 -9.04 14.06 -0.99
CA SER A 230 -9.53 14.54 0.32
C SER A 230 -9.71 13.46 1.39
N VAL A 231 -9.50 12.18 1.05
CA VAL A 231 -9.78 11.08 1.99
C VAL A 231 -8.55 10.25 2.28
N PHE A 232 -8.09 9.48 1.30
CA PHE A 232 -7.03 8.50 1.50
C PHE A 232 -5.65 9.13 1.46
N ASP A 233 -4.77 8.65 2.31
CA ASP A 233 -3.39 9.09 2.38
C ASP A 233 -2.55 8.39 1.31
N ALA A 234 -2.82 7.11 1.08
CA ALA A 234 -2.12 6.29 0.11
C ALA A 234 -3.09 5.45 -0.73
N TYR A 235 -2.60 4.98 -1.87
CA TYR A 235 -3.34 4.16 -2.83
C TYR A 235 -2.45 3.09 -3.44
N TYR A 236 -3.05 2.02 -3.97
CA TYR A 236 -2.33 0.96 -4.68
C TYR A 236 -1.87 1.42 -6.06
N ALA A 237 -0.59 1.25 -6.37
CA ALA A 237 -0.03 1.50 -7.70
C ALA A 237 -0.20 0.27 -8.60
N TRP A 238 -1.45 -0.14 -8.87
CA TRP A 238 -1.79 -1.37 -9.60
C TRP A 238 -1.26 -1.38 -11.03
N ASP A 239 -1.44 -0.28 -11.78
CA ASP A 239 -0.93 -0.17 -13.15
C ASP A 239 0.59 -0.36 -13.18
N PHE A 240 1.32 0.28 -12.26
CA PHE A 240 2.77 0.14 -12.18
C PHE A 240 3.19 -1.29 -11.80
N HIS A 241 2.51 -1.91 -10.85
CA HIS A 241 2.73 -3.31 -10.48
C HIS A 241 2.55 -4.26 -11.67
N HIS A 242 1.47 -4.12 -12.44
CA HIS A 242 1.24 -4.91 -13.65
C HIS A 242 2.34 -4.69 -14.69
N LYS A 243 2.79 -3.44 -14.88
CA LYS A 243 3.88 -3.13 -15.81
C LYS A 243 5.21 -3.75 -15.37
N MET A 244 5.54 -3.73 -14.07
CA MET A 244 6.73 -4.45 -13.57
C MET A 244 6.69 -5.94 -13.94
N ASN A 245 5.56 -6.62 -13.76
CA ASN A 245 5.41 -8.02 -14.14
C ASN A 245 5.60 -8.24 -15.66
N LEU A 246 5.04 -7.37 -16.50
CA LEU A 246 5.16 -7.48 -17.96
C LEU A 246 6.60 -7.23 -18.44
N VAL A 247 7.31 -6.30 -17.82
CA VAL A 247 8.74 -6.05 -18.09
C VAL A 247 9.60 -7.23 -17.67
N ALA A 248 9.38 -7.77 -16.45
CA ALA A 248 10.09 -8.97 -15.97
C ALA A 248 9.92 -10.17 -16.90
N GLN A 249 8.72 -10.32 -17.48
CA GLN A 249 8.40 -11.38 -18.45
C GLN A 249 8.92 -11.10 -19.86
N GLY A 250 9.51 -9.94 -20.11
CA GLY A 250 9.97 -9.54 -21.45
C GLY A 250 8.84 -9.25 -22.45
N LYS A 251 7.62 -9.03 -21.97
CA LYS A 251 6.45 -8.68 -22.79
C LYS A 251 6.36 -7.19 -23.08
N GLU A 252 6.92 -6.37 -22.20
CA GLU A 252 7.06 -4.93 -22.32
C GLU A 252 8.50 -4.52 -21.94
N ASN A 253 8.82 -3.25 -22.12
CA ASN A 253 10.13 -2.69 -21.78
C ASN A 253 9.99 -1.51 -20.80
N VAL A 254 11.09 -0.84 -20.48
CA VAL A 254 11.13 0.28 -19.51
C VAL A 254 10.19 1.43 -19.88
N ASP A 255 9.87 1.64 -21.17
CA ASP A 255 8.97 2.72 -21.59
C ASP A 255 7.57 2.56 -21.02
N SER A 256 7.12 1.32 -20.78
CA SER A 256 5.83 1.08 -20.15
C SER A 256 5.80 1.51 -18.68
N LEU A 257 6.90 1.39 -17.95
CA LEU A 257 7.04 1.91 -16.58
C LEU A 257 7.04 3.44 -16.57
N ARG A 258 7.77 4.07 -17.51
CA ARG A 258 7.74 5.54 -17.67
C ARG A 258 6.33 6.06 -17.96
N LEU A 259 5.63 5.37 -18.86
CA LEU A 259 4.25 5.74 -19.21
C LEU A 259 3.30 5.58 -18.02
N SER A 260 3.49 4.53 -17.22
CA SER A 260 2.71 4.31 -16.00
C SER A 260 2.96 5.42 -14.98
N LEU A 261 4.22 5.75 -14.67
CA LEU A 261 4.57 6.86 -13.78
C LEU A 261 4.02 8.20 -14.28
N LYS A 262 4.12 8.44 -15.59
CA LYS A 262 3.54 9.66 -16.18
C LYS A 262 2.03 9.72 -15.98
N ARG A 263 1.29 8.61 -16.24
CA ARG A 263 -0.16 8.56 -16.02
C ARG A 263 -0.54 8.79 -14.57
N MET A 264 0.22 8.22 -13.63
CA MET A 264 0.01 8.44 -12.21
C MET A 264 0.18 9.93 -11.87
N ASN A 265 1.27 10.55 -12.29
CA ASN A 265 1.55 11.96 -12.03
C ASN A 265 0.53 12.90 -12.69
N ASP A 266 0.03 12.57 -13.89
CA ASP A 266 -0.98 13.36 -14.60
C ASP A 266 -2.38 13.27 -13.94
N ARG A 267 -2.69 12.16 -13.26
CA ARG A 267 -4.02 11.88 -12.72
C ARG A 267 -4.17 12.18 -11.24
N PHE A 268 -3.14 11.90 -10.46
CA PHE A 268 -3.20 12.05 -9.00
C PHE A 268 -2.66 13.39 -8.54
N SER A 269 -3.18 13.87 -7.42
CA SER A 269 -2.60 15.02 -6.72
C SER A 269 -1.14 14.73 -6.38
N PRO A 270 -0.23 15.73 -6.49
CA PRO A 270 1.16 15.58 -6.06
C PRO A 270 1.33 15.13 -4.60
N ASN A 271 0.27 15.25 -3.82
CA ASN A 271 0.22 14.85 -2.42
C ASN A 271 -0.22 13.39 -2.20
N ALA A 272 -0.78 12.73 -3.22
CA ALA A 272 -1.21 11.34 -3.11
C ALA A 272 0.01 10.41 -3.06
N ILE A 273 0.01 9.44 -2.14
CA ILE A 273 1.15 8.56 -1.94
C ILE A 273 0.86 7.19 -2.57
N PRO A 274 1.54 6.81 -3.66
CA PRO A 274 1.42 5.46 -4.21
C PRO A 274 2.08 4.43 -3.30
N MET A 275 1.42 3.30 -3.08
CA MET A 275 2.02 2.12 -2.48
C MET A 275 2.55 1.20 -3.58
N TYR A 276 3.87 0.99 -3.60
CA TYR A 276 4.53 0.09 -4.53
C TYR A 276 4.81 -1.28 -3.90
N PHE A 277 4.57 -2.33 -4.67
CA PHE A 277 4.73 -3.71 -4.19
C PHE A 277 5.06 -4.68 -5.32
N THR A 278 5.77 -5.74 -4.99
CA THR A 278 6.01 -6.88 -5.89
C THR A 278 5.08 -8.05 -5.58
N SER A 279 4.53 -8.12 -4.37
CA SER A 279 3.52 -9.10 -3.96
C SER A 279 2.63 -8.53 -2.85
N ASN A 280 1.48 -9.16 -2.64
CA ASN A 280 0.56 -9.03 -1.52
C ASN A 280 -0.20 -10.35 -1.36
N HIS A 281 -1.19 -10.41 -0.46
CA HIS A 281 -1.99 -11.61 -0.23
C HIS A 281 -2.72 -12.10 -1.48
N ASP A 282 -3.23 -11.18 -2.34
CA ASP A 282 -3.92 -11.54 -3.58
C ASP A 282 -2.97 -12.05 -4.65
N GLU A 283 -1.91 -11.29 -4.92
CA GLU A 283 -0.91 -11.68 -5.91
C GLU A 283 -0.32 -13.05 -5.58
N ASN A 284 0.10 -13.24 -4.32
CA ASN A 284 0.66 -14.52 -3.89
C ASN A 284 -0.33 -15.67 -4.04
N SER A 285 -1.59 -15.48 -3.67
CA SER A 285 -2.60 -16.55 -3.67
C SER A 285 -3.10 -16.87 -5.07
N TRP A 286 -3.36 -15.86 -5.92
CA TRP A 286 -4.08 -16.03 -7.17
C TRP A 286 -3.20 -15.96 -8.41
N ASN A 287 -2.18 -15.09 -8.41
CA ASN A 287 -1.34 -14.83 -9.58
C ASN A 287 0.04 -15.49 -9.51
N GLY A 288 0.45 -15.94 -8.34
CA GLY A 288 1.74 -16.60 -8.11
C GLY A 288 2.70 -15.77 -7.27
N THR A 289 3.75 -16.43 -6.79
CA THR A 289 4.82 -15.74 -6.06
C THR A 289 5.52 -14.72 -6.97
N GLU A 290 6.23 -13.74 -6.39
CA GLU A 290 7.08 -12.84 -7.19
C GLU A 290 8.11 -13.60 -8.04
N PHE A 291 8.58 -14.76 -7.59
CA PHE A 291 9.51 -15.60 -8.35
C PHE A 291 8.85 -16.26 -9.56
N GLU A 292 7.59 -16.72 -9.42
CA GLU A 292 6.82 -17.27 -10.54
C GLU A 292 6.51 -16.20 -11.60
N ARG A 293 6.25 -14.95 -11.15
CA ARG A 293 5.86 -13.85 -12.02
C ARG A 293 7.04 -13.08 -12.61
N MET A 294 8.11 -12.89 -11.83
CA MET A 294 9.22 -12.02 -12.18
C MET A 294 10.56 -12.77 -12.34
N GLY A 295 10.66 -14.04 -11.88
CA GLY A 295 11.90 -14.82 -11.98
C GLY A 295 13.08 -14.14 -11.30
N GLU A 296 14.21 -14.05 -12.00
CA GLU A 296 15.44 -13.43 -11.52
C GLU A 296 15.31 -11.90 -11.28
N ALA A 297 14.33 -11.27 -11.90
CA ALA A 297 14.06 -9.84 -11.74
C ALA A 297 13.44 -9.48 -10.37
N ALA A 298 12.97 -10.46 -9.59
CA ALA A 298 12.22 -10.21 -8.35
C ALA A 298 12.98 -9.29 -7.37
N LYS A 299 14.27 -9.54 -7.13
CA LYS A 299 15.10 -8.67 -6.27
C LYS A 299 15.21 -7.24 -6.81
N THR A 300 15.43 -7.10 -8.11
CA THR A 300 15.61 -5.81 -8.76
C THR A 300 14.33 -4.96 -8.68
N PHE A 301 13.17 -5.56 -8.90
CA PHE A 301 11.90 -4.87 -8.76
C PHE A 301 11.56 -4.57 -7.29
N ALA A 302 11.93 -5.44 -6.34
CA ALA A 302 11.82 -5.13 -4.92
C ALA A 302 12.64 -3.87 -4.56
N VAL A 303 13.89 -3.76 -5.03
CA VAL A 303 14.72 -2.56 -4.86
C VAL A 303 14.08 -1.34 -5.52
N LEU A 304 13.54 -1.48 -6.73
CA LEU A 304 12.89 -0.39 -7.44
C LEU A 304 11.73 0.21 -6.64
N THR A 305 10.90 -0.61 -5.98
CA THR A 305 9.78 -0.12 -5.16
C THR A 305 10.21 0.82 -4.03
N TYR A 306 11.44 0.67 -3.52
CA TYR A 306 12.00 1.55 -2.49
C TYR A 306 12.57 2.85 -3.03
N MET A 307 13.00 2.86 -4.30
CA MET A 307 13.65 4.02 -4.90
C MET A 307 12.66 5.02 -5.51
N LEU A 308 11.42 4.60 -5.74
CA LEU A 308 10.36 5.46 -6.29
C LEU A 308 9.70 6.35 -5.22
N PRO A 309 9.08 7.50 -5.61
CA PRO A 309 8.30 8.32 -4.70
C PRO A 309 7.03 7.59 -4.25
N GLY A 310 7.05 6.97 -3.07
CA GLY A 310 5.93 6.21 -2.54
C GLY A 310 6.28 5.40 -1.31
N ILE A 311 5.33 4.59 -0.85
CA ILE A 311 5.51 3.68 0.28
C ILE A 311 5.72 2.27 -0.26
N PRO A 312 6.84 1.59 0.05
CA PRO A 312 7.01 0.19 -0.29
C PRO A 312 6.20 -0.71 0.65
N LEU A 313 5.68 -1.83 0.09
CA LEU A 313 5.02 -2.89 0.83
C LEU A 313 5.88 -4.15 0.81
N ILE A 314 5.97 -4.82 1.96
CA ILE A 314 6.47 -6.19 2.11
C ILE A 314 5.30 -7.07 2.55
N TYR A 315 5.00 -8.12 1.81
CA TYR A 315 4.04 -9.15 2.25
C TYR A 315 4.74 -10.21 3.09
N SER A 316 4.06 -10.73 4.11
CA SER A 316 4.57 -11.77 5.02
C SER A 316 5.28 -12.90 4.28
N GLY A 317 6.56 -13.08 4.57
CA GLY A 317 7.43 -14.11 3.98
C GLY A 317 8.31 -13.62 2.83
N GLN A 318 8.05 -12.47 2.22
CA GLN A 318 8.94 -11.92 1.18
C GLN A 318 10.35 -11.66 1.72
N GLU A 319 10.45 -11.19 2.97
CA GLU A 319 11.74 -10.91 3.62
C GLU A 319 12.59 -12.15 3.91
N VAL A 320 12.06 -13.33 3.70
CA VAL A 320 12.81 -14.59 3.78
C VAL A 320 12.86 -15.32 2.42
N GLY A 321 12.41 -14.67 1.35
CA GLY A 321 12.41 -15.24 0.00
C GLY A 321 11.46 -16.43 -0.14
N LEU A 322 10.27 -16.36 0.48
CA LEU A 322 9.26 -17.41 0.41
C LEU A 322 8.75 -17.58 -1.02
N ASN A 323 9.21 -18.64 -1.70
CA ASN A 323 8.75 -19.00 -3.04
C ASN A 323 7.66 -20.07 -2.97
N ARG A 324 6.54 -19.73 -2.35
CA ARG A 324 5.37 -20.59 -2.23
C ARG A 324 4.09 -19.77 -2.13
N ARG A 325 3.05 -20.18 -2.85
CA ARG A 325 1.70 -19.63 -2.71
C ARG A 325 1.10 -20.10 -1.40
N LEU A 326 0.69 -19.16 -0.56
CA LEU A 326 -0.03 -19.47 0.67
C LEU A 326 -1.49 -19.82 0.36
N GLN A 327 -2.01 -20.82 1.04
CA GLN A 327 -3.39 -21.28 0.80
C GLN A 327 -4.39 -20.33 1.46
N PHE A 328 -5.15 -19.59 0.64
CA PHE A 328 -6.00 -18.50 1.11
C PHE A 328 -7.13 -18.95 2.04
N PHE A 329 -7.78 -20.06 1.75
CA PHE A 329 -8.95 -20.56 2.50
C PHE A 329 -8.63 -21.63 3.55
N GLU A 330 -7.35 -21.96 3.70
CA GLU A 330 -6.90 -23.05 4.55
C GLU A 330 -5.83 -22.58 5.54
N LYS A 331 -5.53 -23.42 6.52
CA LYS A 331 -4.37 -23.22 7.38
C LYS A 331 -3.09 -23.58 6.63
N ASP A 332 -2.18 -22.66 6.62
CA ASP A 332 -0.82 -22.81 6.09
C ASP A 332 0.16 -22.14 7.06
N SER A 333 1.45 -22.20 6.82
CA SER A 333 2.43 -21.48 7.64
C SER A 333 3.66 -21.10 6.86
N ILE A 334 4.20 -19.91 7.17
CA ILE A 334 5.42 -19.40 6.58
C ILE A 334 6.63 -20.07 7.22
N SER A 335 7.60 -20.50 6.40
CA SER A 335 8.92 -20.89 6.88
C SER A 335 9.81 -19.65 6.98
N TRP A 336 10.28 -19.37 8.19
CA TRP A 336 11.08 -18.16 8.47
C TRP A 336 12.59 -18.39 8.27
N MET A 337 12.98 -19.35 7.46
CA MET A 337 14.37 -19.54 7.04
C MET A 337 14.67 -18.64 5.84
N ASP A 338 15.68 -17.77 5.98
CA ASP A 338 16.09 -16.90 4.87
C ASP A 338 16.59 -17.73 3.68
N ASN A 339 15.96 -17.52 2.55
CA ASN A 339 16.29 -18.18 1.30
C ASN A 339 16.84 -17.14 0.31
N GLY A 340 18.15 -17.08 0.18
CA GLY A 340 18.81 -16.24 -0.82
C GLY A 340 19.11 -14.81 -0.40
N GLY A 341 19.21 -14.50 0.90
CA GLY A 341 19.66 -13.20 1.42
C GLY A 341 18.62 -12.09 1.28
N PHE A 342 17.32 -12.43 1.32
CA PHE A 342 16.25 -11.44 1.26
C PHE A 342 16.10 -10.67 2.57
N THR A 343 16.38 -11.30 3.72
CA THR A 343 16.34 -10.61 5.02
C THR A 343 17.34 -9.45 5.06
N ASP A 344 18.59 -9.70 4.65
CA ASP A 344 19.62 -8.66 4.58
C ASP A 344 19.26 -7.56 3.57
N LEU A 345 18.68 -7.95 2.42
CA LEU A 345 18.24 -7.01 1.40
C LEU A 345 17.19 -6.05 1.96
N TYR A 346 16.08 -6.57 2.50
CA TYR A 346 14.99 -5.73 3.00
C TYR A 346 15.40 -4.91 4.23
N THR A 347 16.22 -5.48 5.11
CA THR A 347 16.79 -4.74 6.26
C THR A 347 17.63 -3.55 5.77
N SER A 348 18.51 -3.79 4.78
CA SER A 348 19.33 -2.74 4.19
C SER A 348 18.49 -1.67 3.47
N LEU A 349 17.46 -2.07 2.73
CA LEU A 349 16.54 -1.14 2.03
C LEU A 349 15.76 -0.27 3.01
N ASN A 350 15.23 -0.85 4.09
CA ASN A 350 14.52 -0.11 5.12
C ASN A 350 15.44 0.88 5.84
N ALA A 351 16.67 0.47 6.18
CA ALA A 351 17.66 1.34 6.77
C ALA A 351 18.06 2.47 5.80
N PHE A 352 18.27 2.13 4.53
CA PHE A 352 18.62 3.10 3.50
C PHE A 352 17.52 4.14 3.26
N LYS A 353 16.25 3.70 3.18
CA LYS A 353 15.11 4.62 3.07
C LYS A 353 15.04 5.58 4.26
N LYS A 354 15.21 5.07 5.49
CA LYS A 354 15.19 5.89 6.71
C LYS A 354 16.32 6.89 6.79
N ALA A 355 17.49 6.55 6.26
CA ALA A 355 18.69 7.41 6.32
C ALA A 355 18.68 8.52 5.25
N ASN A 356 17.81 8.44 4.24
CA ASN A 356 17.87 9.31 3.07
C ASN A 356 16.56 10.09 2.87
N LYS A 357 16.59 11.40 3.14
CA LYS A 357 15.46 12.31 2.96
C LYS A 357 14.94 12.32 1.51
N ALA A 358 15.83 12.12 0.53
CA ALA A 358 15.45 12.02 -0.88
C ALA A 358 14.50 10.85 -1.17
N LEU A 359 14.38 9.86 -0.27
CA LEU A 359 13.49 8.70 -0.40
C LEU A 359 12.17 8.85 0.38
N LEU A 360 11.85 10.04 0.90
CA LEU A 360 10.53 10.31 1.47
C LEU A 360 9.42 10.00 0.47
N SER A 361 8.27 9.59 0.97
CA SER A 361 7.21 8.97 0.16
C SER A 361 6.48 9.95 -0.77
N GLN A 362 6.60 11.26 -0.55
CA GLN A 362 6.03 12.27 -1.44
C GLN A 362 7.04 12.75 -2.47
N GLU A 363 6.55 13.04 -3.68
CA GLU A 363 7.37 13.61 -4.74
C GLU A 363 7.89 15.02 -4.39
N GLN A 364 7.13 15.80 -3.63
CA GLN A 364 7.53 17.15 -3.20
C GLN A 364 8.77 17.15 -2.33
N ASP A 365 8.93 16.09 -1.51
CA ASP A 365 10.04 15.95 -0.58
C ASP A 365 11.24 15.22 -1.17
N GLY A 366 11.08 14.61 -2.33
CA GLY A 366 12.14 13.83 -3.00
C GLY A 366 11.89 13.79 -4.51
N LYS A 367 11.98 14.97 -5.17
CA LYS A 367 11.70 15.07 -6.59
C LYS A 367 12.52 14.09 -7.41
N MET A 368 11.83 13.25 -8.15
CA MET A 368 12.43 12.32 -9.10
C MET A 368 12.69 13.02 -10.44
N THR A 369 13.88 12.85 -10.99
CA THR A 369 14.27 13.33 -12.32
C THR A 369 14.99 12.22 -13.05
N GLU A 370 14.54 11.90 -14.26
CA GLU A 370 15.19 10.89 -15.09
C GLU A 370 16.57 11.37 -15.55
N ILE A 371 17.54 10.43 -15.58
CA ILE A 371 18.86 10.64 -16.17
C ILE A 371 18.84 10.03 -17.56
N VAL A 372 19.07 10.88 -18.57
CA VAL A 372 19.05 10.45 -19.97
C VAL A 372 20.25 9.53 -20.26
N ASN A 373 19.98 8.41 -20.93
CA ASN A 373 20.97 7.43 -21.36
C ASN A 373 20.69 6.97 -22.81
N ASP A 374 21.63 6.28 -23.42
CA ASP A 374 21.58 5.82 -24.82
C ASP A 374 20.87 4.46 -24.99
N ASN A 375 20.47 3.81 -23.89
CA ASN A 375 19.74 2.52 -23.91
C ASN A 375 18.43 2.59 -23.09
N PRO A 376 17.51 3.53 -23.38
CA PRO A 376 16.34 3.81 -22.54
C PRO A 376 15.32 2.66 -22.51
N ALA A 377 15.31 1.79 -23.52
CA ALA A 377 14.39 0.65 -23.54
C ALA A 377 14.73 -0.43 -22.51
N SER A 378 16.00 -0.54 -22.11
CA SER A 378 16.47 -1.54 -21.13
C SER A 378 16.89 -0.92 -19.82
N VAL A 379 17.38 0.33 -19.84
CA VAL A 379 17.94 0.98 -18.65
C VAL A 379 17.01 2.08 -18.14
N PHE A 380 16.61 1.94 -16.88
CA PHE A 380 15.88 2.97 -16.16
C PHE A 380 16.83 3.66 -15.17
N SER A 381 17.16 4.93 -15.47
CA SER A 381 18.07 5.72 -14.66
C SER A 381 17.43 7.04 -14.23
N PHE A 382 17.53 7.35 -12.95
CA PHE A 382 16.94 8.55 -12.38
C PHE A 382 17.67 8.98 -11.11
N LYS A 383 17.42 10.21 -10.70
CA LYS A 383 17.84 10.72 -9.40
C LYS A 383 16.68 11.24 -8.59
N ARG A 384 16.83 11.20 -7.28
CA ARG A 384 15.95 11.84 -6.30
C ARG A 384 16.76 12.81 -5.46
N VAL A 385 16.22 14.00 -5.22
CA VAL A 385 16.93 15.05 -4.48
C VAL A 385 16.01 15.69 -3.48
N ASN A 386 16.47 15.79 -2.23
CA ASN A 386 15.78 16.51 -1.16
C ASN A 386 16.81 17.10 -0.17
N GLU A 387 16.76 18.43 0.06
CA GLU A 387 17.58 19.16 1.04
C GLU A 387 19.08 18.79 1.03
N GLY A 388 19.67 18.64 -0.16
CA GLY A 388 21.09 18.30 -0.32
C GLY A 388 21.41 16.82 -0.26
N ASN A 389 20.48 15.97 0.18
CA ASN A 389 20.59 14.51 0.01
C ASN A 389 20.19 14.14 -1.43
N GLU A 390 21.03 13.39 -2.09
CA GLU A 390 20.81 12.95 -3.48
C GLU A 390 20.99 11.44 -3.59
N ILE A 391 20.04 10.79 -4.25
CA ILE A 391 20.08 9.37 -4.58
C ILE A 391 20.10 9.25 -6.11
N VAL A 392 21.03 8.48 -6.63
CA VAL A 392 21.14 8.16 -8.06
C VAL A 392 20.91 6.66 -8.24
N CYS A 393 20.02 6.31 -9.15
CA CYS A 393 19.59 4.95 -9.42
C CYS A 393 19.82 4.62 -10.90
N VAL A 394 20.40 3.47 -11.16
CA VAL A 394 20.56 2.90 -12.51
C VAL A 394 20.15 1.44 -12.46
N PHE A 395 19.14 1.07 -13.24
CA PHE A 395 18.60 -0.29 -13.30
C PHE A 395 18.67 -0.82 -14.71
N ASN A 396 19.29 -1.97 -14.92
CA ASN A 396 19.06 -2.78 -16.11
C ASN A 396 17.81 -3.63 -15.87
N LEU A 397 16.71 -3.26 -16.50
CA LEU A 397 15.42 -3.97 -16.40
C LEU A 397 15.21 -4.89 -17.61
N SER A 398 16.28 -5.60 -17.99
CA SER A 398 16.25 -6.58 -19.07
C SER A 398 17.04 -7.85 -18.68
N LYS A 399 16.76 -8.93 -19.39
CA LYS A 399 17.45 -10.22 -19.24
C LYS A 399 18.82 -10.29 -19.93
N GLU A 400 19.22 -9.21 -20.59
CA GLU A 400 20.49 -9.14 -21.32
C GLU A 400 21.48 -8.24 -20.59
N SER A 401 22.77 -8.51 -20.72
CA SER A 401 23.81 -7.56 -20.33
C SER A 401 23.78 -6.36 -21.26
N VAL A 402 23.87 -5.15 -20.70
CA VAL A 402 23.80 -3.92 -21.47
C VAL A 402 25.00 -3.02 -21.18
N LYS A 403 25.51 -2.37 -22.22
CA LYS A 403 26.35 -1.18 -22.08
C LYS A 403 25.45 0.02 -22.18
N VAL A 404 25.64 0.99 -21.30
CA VAL A 404 24.88 2.22 -21.26
C VAL A 404 25.81 3.40 -21.11
N ALA A 405 25.58 4.45 -21.91
CA ALA A 405 26.32 5.70 -21.84
C ALA A 405 25.40 6.85 -21.39
N PHE A 406 25.99 7.79 -20.66
CA PHE A 406 25.34 8.97 -20.12
C PHE A 406 26.01 10.24 -20.65
N ASN A 407 25.26 11.33 -20.74
CA ASN A 407 25.83 12.63 -21.15
C ASN A 407 26.85 13.15 -20.13
N ASP A 408 26.59 12.95 -18.84
CA ASP A 408 27.44 13.36 -17.72
C ASP A 408 27.94 12.13 -16.94
N GLU A 409 28.91 12.33 -16.06
CA GLU A 409 29.39 11.27 -15.16
C GLU A 409 28.28 10.88 -14.16
N VAL A 410 28.04 9.59 -14.01
CA VAL A 410 27.07 8.99 -13.11
C VAL A 410 27.78 8.05 -12.14
N PRO A 411 27.61 8.22 -10.82
CA PRO A 411 26.72 9.17 -10.14
C PRO A 411 27.28 10.60 -10.01
N GLY A 412 28.52 10.87 -10.43
CA GLY A 412 29.27 12.09 -10.12
C GLY A 412 30.17 11.92 -8.89
N ALA A 413 30.83 12.99 -8.45
CA ALA A 413 31.77 12.92 -7.33
C ALA A 413 31.06 12.95 -5.95
N GLY A 414 31.63 12.24 -4.99
CA GLY A 414 31.21 12.31 -3.59
C GLY A 414 30.05 11.41 -3.21
N PHE A 415 29.73 10.41 -4.03
CA PHE A 415 28.71 9.41 -3.73
C PHE A 415 29.30 8.15 -3.09
N THR A 416 28.47 7.44 -2.32
CA THR A 416 28.73 6.09 -1.80
C THR A 416 27.78 5.09 -2.45
N ALA A 417 28.23 3.86 -2.66
CA ALA A 417 27.41 2.82 -3.28
C ALA A 417 26.59 2.06 -2.21
N PHE A 418 25.31 1.79 -2.53
CA PHE A 418 24.44 0.90 -1.74
C PHE A 418 24.50 -0.53 -2.35
N PRO A 419 24.50 -1.59 -1.54
CA PRO A 419 24.47 -1.64 -0.07
C PRO A 419 25.85 -1.48 0.61
N HIS A 420 26.91 -1.44 -0.14
CA HIS A 420 28.27 -1.38 0.37
C HIS A 420 28.75 0.08 0.43
N ALA A 421 29.06 0.57 1.61
CA ALA A 421 29.47 1.96 1.87
C ALA A 421 30.87 2.31 1.30
N GLY A 422 31.22 1.81 0.11
CA GLY A 422 32.44 2.19 -0.61
C GLY A 422 32.23 3.46 -1.43
N THR A 423 33.32 4.20 -1.71
CA THR A 423 33.27 5.35 -2.63
C THR A 423 32.82 4.88 -4.01
N ALA A 424 31.78 5.53 -4.53
CA ALA A 424 31.31 5.24 -5.87
C ALA A 424 32.31 5.74 -6.92
N THR A 425 32.54 4.93 -7.94
CA THR A 425 33.29 5.34 -9.12
C THR A 425 32.35 6.02 -10.10
N SER A 426 32.64 7.26 -10.41
CA SER A 426 31.91 8.01 -11.46
C SER A 426 32.35 7.52 -12.84
N ALA A 427 31.39 7.33 -13.73
CA ALA A 427 31.65 6.92 -15.12
C ALA A 427 30.62 7.52 -16.09
N LYS A 428 31.05 7.78 -17.33
CA LYS A 428 30.12 8.13 -18.42
C LYS A 428 29.54 6.89 -19.09
N GLU A 429 30.15 5.74 -18.89
CA GLU A 429 29.71 4.46 -19.44
C GLU A 429 29.69 3.42 -18.33
N MET A 430 28.69 2.55 -18.36
CA MET A 430 28.55 1.41 -17.45
C MET A 430 28.22 0.14 -18.24
N GLU A 431 28.75 -0.98 -17.77
CA GLU A 431 28.26 -2.30 -18.16
C GLU A 431 27.44 -2.87 -17.00
N LEU A 432 26.22 -3.29 -17.30
CA LEU A 432 25.29 -3.84 -16.33
C LEU A 432 24.90 -5.26 -16.74
N ALA A 433 25.05 -6.20 -15.82
CA ALA A 433 24.55 -7.56 -15.99
C ALA A 433 22.99 -7.57 -16.07
N PRO A 434 22.38 -8.69 -16.51
CA PRO A 434 20.93 -8.84 -16.47
C PRO A 434 20.38 -8.54 -15.08
N TRP A 435 19.33 -7.71 -15.02
CA TRP A 435 18.64 -7.32 -13.77
C TRP A 435 19.56 -6.68 -12.71
N GLU A 436 20.76 -6.20 -13.11
CA GLU A 436 21.64 -5.48 -12.19
C GLU A 436 21.09 -4.07 -11.90
N TYR A 437 21.23 -3.65 -10.65
CA TYR A 437 20.99 -2.28 -10.24
C TYR A 437 22.22 -1.68 -9.57
N ARG A 438 22.41 -0.39 -9.74
CA ARG A 438 23.41 0.42 -9.03
C ARG A 438 22.73 1.61 -8.39
N ILE A 439 22.85 1.70 -7.09
CA ILE A 439 22.27 2.77 -6.28
C ILE A 439 23.39 3.50 -5.56
N PHE A 440 23.32 4.82 -5.59
CA PHE A 440 24.33 5.67 -5.01
C PHE A 440 23.66 6.76 -4.16
N ALA A 441 24.26 7.09 -3.02
CA ALA A 441 23.81 8.13 -2.13
C ALA A 441 24.88 9.17 -1.87
N LYS A 442 24.46 10.43 -1.85
CA LYS A 442 25.26 11.56 -1.38
C LYS A 442 24.47 12.25 -0.28
N THR A 443 25.02 12.24 0.92
CA THR A 443 24.53 13.04 2.04
C THR A 443 25.23 14.39 2.05
N SER A 444 24.48 15.45 2.37
CA SER A 444 25.03 16.82 2.54
C SER A 444 26.01 16.91 3.71
#